data_a0019865dd34d38c2f2635c610e4f95f
#
_entry.id   a0019865dd34d38c2f2635c610e4f95f
#
_cell.length_a   1.000
_cell.length_b   1.000
_cell.length_c   1.000
_cell.angle_alpha   90.00
_cell.angle_beta   90.00
_cell.angle_gamma   90.00
#
_symmetry.space_group_name_H-M   'P 1'
#
loop_
_entity.id
_entity.type
_entity.pdbx_description
1 polymer ?
#
loop_
_entity_poly.entity_id
_entity_poly.type
_entity_poly.pdbx_seq_one_letter_code
_entity_poly.pdbx_strand_id
1 'polypeptide(L)'
;LAVRGAGIPEPVKPKSGLNRTREKQDGFEMSQRLMLTWMTSYPELFGEIAKYISPEDFTKPLYHTVAKMLFEQYETGQLNPARLLNYFTDNEEQKEVAAVFNATIPLETDEERKKALLDVVCRMKEDSIAHRTASLEPTDMQGLMKLMQSKKELEDLKAGKLHLHISFK
;
A
#
# COMPACT_ATOMS: atom_id res chain seq x y z
N LEU A 1 31.72 43.81 31.46
CA LEU A 1 31.47 42.97 31.49
C LEU A 1 30.65 42.30 30.83
N ALA A 2 30.64 41.75 30.12
CA ALA A 2 29.93 41.29 29.35
C ALA A 2 29.54 40.12 29.31
N VAL A 3 28.90 39.79 29.15
CA VAL A 3 28.45 38.77 29.08
C VAL A 3 28.02 38.18 28.38
N ARG A 4 28.01 37.67 28.02
CA ARG A 4 27.56 37.00 27.48
C ARG A 4 27.08 36.30 27.11
N GLY A 5 26.73 36.21 26.82
CA GLY A 5 25.89 35.70 26.10
C GLY A 5 25.90 34.38 25.85
N ALA A 6 25.75 33.78 26.59
CA ALA A 6 25.55 32.45 26.44
C ALA A 6 24.54 32.22 25.38
N GLY A 7 24.91 31.68 24.36
CA GLY A 7 23.98 31.22 23.41
C GLY A 7 22.91 30.40 24.11
N ILE A 8 21.79 30.97 24.22
CA ILE A 8 20.63 30.16 24.56
C ILE A 8 20.53 29.12 23.47
N PRO A 9 20.69 27.86 23.78
CA PRO A 9 20.50 26.86 22.76
C PRO A 9 19.07 27.00 22.23
N GLU A 10 18.97 27.29 20.97
CA GLU A 10 17.64 27.31 20.35
C GLU A 10 16.95 26.00 20.70
N PRO A 11 15.74 26.05 21.22
CA PRO A 11 15.02 24.84 21.49
C PRO A 11 14.92 24.04 20.21
N VAL A 12 15.45 22.85 20.22
CA VAL A 12 15.28 21.93 19.12
C VAL A 12 13.79 21.82 18.91
N LYS A 13 13.31 22.38 17.81
CA LYS A 13 11.91 22.27 17.49
C LYS A 13 11.56 20.78 17.43
N PRO A 14 10.63 20.31 18.23
CA PRO A 14 10.18 18.92 18.09
C PRO A 14 9.72 18.73 16.65
N LYS A 15 10.10 17.61 16.07
CA LYS A 15 9.64 17.25 14.74
C LYS A 15 8.15 17.54 14.69
N SER A 16 7.77 18.48 13.85
CA SER A 16 6.37 18.90 13.78
C SER A 16 5.48 17.72 13.43
N GLY A 17 4.25 17.76 13.88
CA GLY A 17 3.25 16.75 13.50
C GLY A 17 3.13 16.59 11.99
N LEU A 18 3.47 17.61 11.23
CA LEU A 18 3.54 17.58 9.78
C LEU A 18 4.57 16.56 9.26
N ASN A 19 5.73 16.46 9.88
CA ASN A 19 6.76 15.51 9.46
C ASN A 19 6.33 14.06 9.75
N ARG A 20 5.69 13.81 10.90
CA ARG A 20 5.17 12.48 11.23
C ARG A 20 4.07 12.04 10.26
N THR A 21 3.17 12.97 9.92
CA THR A 21 2.10 12.71 8.96
C THR A 21 2.68 12.41 7.58
N ARG A 22 3.71 13.16 7.18
CA ARG A 22 4.39 12.96 5.90
C ARG A 22 5.12 11.63 5.85
N GLU A 23 5.82 11.24 6.90
CA GLU A 23 6.50 9.95 7.00
C GLU A 23 5.52 8.78 6.90
N LYS A 24 4.37 8.88 7.57
CA LYS A 24 3.31 7.88 7.48
C LYS A 24 2.74 7.80 6.07
N GLN A 25 2.49 8.95 5.44
CA GLN A 25 1.96 9.02 4.09
C GLN A 25 2.95 8.39 3.09
N ASP A 26 4.24 8.69 3.22
CA ASP A 26 5.28 8.11 2.38
C ASP A 26 5.34 6.59 2.56
N GLY A 27 5.19 6.10 3.80
CA GLY A 27 5.13 4.67 4.09
C GLY A 27 3.91 3.99 3.48
N PHE A 28 2.77 4.67 3.48
CA PHE A 28 1.55 4.17 2.86
C PHE A 28 1.69 4.08 1.34
N GLU A 29 2.24 5.11 0.73
CA GLU A 29 2.50 5.10 -0.72
C GLU A 29 3.49 4.00 -1.08
N MET A 30 4.52 3.79 -0.27
CA MET A 30 5.50 2.74 -0.49
C MET A 30 4.84 1.35 -0.44
N SER A 31 3.95 1.12 0.51
CA SER A 31 3.22 -0.15 0.61
C SER A 31 2.36 -0.40 -0.62
N GLN A 32 1.65 0.62 -1.09
CA GLN A 32 0.84 0.54 -2.30
C GLN A 32 1.70 0.24 -3.53
N ARG A 33 2.81 0.92 -3.65
CA ARG A 33 3.77 0.71 -4.74
C ARG A 33 4.31 -0.72 -4.73
N LEU A 34 4.74 -1.21 -3.58
CA LEU A 34 5.23 -2.57 -3.42
C LEU A 34 4.16 -3.60 -3.77
N MET A 35 2.92 -3.36 -3.36
CA MET A 35 1.82 -4.27 -3.70
C MET A 35 1.63 -4.38 -5.21
N LEU A 36 1.65 -3.26 -5.92
CA LEU A 36 1.54 -3.26 -7.38
C LEU A 36 2.72 -4.01 -8.02
N THR A 37 3.91 -3.84 -7.50
CA THR A 37 5.10 -4.56 -7.96
C THR A 37 4.93 -6.07 -7.73
N TRP A 38 4.45 -6.49 -6.55
CA TRP A 38 4.17 -7.89 -6.27
C TRP A 38 3.17 -8.50 -7.26
N MET A 39 2.07 -7.79 -7.51
CA MET A 39 1.00 -8.27 -8.38
C MET A 39 1.46 -8.42 -9.83
N THR A 40 2.32 -7.53 -10.28
CA THR A 40 2.82 -7.56 -11.67
C THR A 40 4.02 -8.49 -11.85
N SER A 41 4.85 -8.65 -10.83
CA SER A 41 6.00 -9.56 -10.87
C SER A 41 5.60 -11.02 -10.68
N TYR A 42 4.55 -11.26 -9.92
CA TYR A 42 4.06 -12.61 -9.62
C TYR A 42 2.56 -12.68 -9.89
N PRO A 43 2.16 -12.75 -11.17
CA PRO A 43 0.74 -12.80 -11.55
C PRO A 43 -0.04 -13.94 -10.90
N GLU A 44 0.64 -15.03 -10.59
CA GLU A 44 0.04 -16.20 -9.90
C GLU A 44 -0.47 -15.87 -8.51
N LEU A 45 0.03 -14.80 -7.89
CA LEU A 45 -0.39 -14.38 -6.55
C LEU A 45 -1.65 -13.53 -6.58
N PHE A 46 -2.03 -13.02 -7.74
CA PHE A 46 -3.10 -12.04 -7.87
C PHE A 46 -4.40 -12.52 -7.22
N GLY A 47 -4.78 -13.77 -7.50
CA GLY A 47 -6.02 -14.35 -6.96
C GLY A 47 -6.02 -14.41 -5.44
N GLU A 48 -4.89 -14.73 -4.82
CA GLU A 48 -4.79 -14.77 -3.36
C GLU A 48 -4.79 -13.36 -2.76
N ILE A 49 -4.05 -12.45 -3.36
CA ILE A 49 -4.01 -11.04 -2.93
C ILE A 49 -5.41 -10.42 -3.01
N ALA A 50 -6.15 -10.71 -4.08
CA ALA A 50 -7.47 -10.14 -4.31
C ALA A 50 -8.52 -10.53 -3.25
N LYS A 51 -8.26 -11.56 -2.47
CA LYS A 51 -9.13 -11.93 -1.34
C LYS A 51 -9.08 -10.90 -0.22
N TYR A 52 -7.97 -10.19 -0.08
CA TYR A 52 -7.73 -9.28 1.04
C TYR A 52 -7.57 -7.82 0.61
N ILE A 53 -7.15 -7.58 -0.61
CA ILE A 53 -6.84 -6.26 -1.15
C ILE A 53 -7.72 -6.01 -2.37
N SER A 54 -8.28 -4.81 -2.46
CA SER A 54 -9.08 -4.34 -3.60
C SER A 54 -8.54 -2.99 -4.08
N PRO A 55 -8.97 -2.49 -5.25
CA PRO A 55 -8.51 -1.18 -5.73
C PRO A 55 -8.79 -0.04 -4.75
N GLU A 56 -9.84 -0.14 -3.94
CA GLU A 56 -10.21 0.87 -2.96
C GLU A 56 -9.17 1.01 -1.83
N ASP A 57 -8.32 0.01 -1.65
CA ASP A 57 -7.25 0.06 -0.65
C ASP A 57 -6.06 0.90 -1.10
N PHE A 58 -6.02 1.28 -2.38
CA PHE A 58 -5.01 2.16 -2.94
C PHE A 58 -5.50 3.61 -2.83
N THR A 59 -4.95 4.34 -1.86
CA THR A 59 -5.40 5.70 -1.54
C THR A 59 -4.73 6.77 -2.41
N LYS A 60 -3.54 6.51 -2.95
CA LYS A 60 -2.91 7.42 -3.89
C LYS A 60 -3.63 7.34 -5.24
N PRO A 61 -4.11 8.47 -5.78
CA PRO A 61 -4.94 8.46 -7.01
C PRO A 61 -4.30 7.71 -8.19
N LEU A 62 -3.02 7.92 -8.42
CA LEU A 62 -2.30 7.23 -9.50
C LEU A 62 -2.32 5.71 -9.30
N TYR A 63 -2.00 5.25 -8.09
CA TYR A 63 -1.96 3.82 -7.78
C TYR A 63 -3.36 3.20 -7.75
N HIS A 64 -4.35 3.97 -7.34
CA HIS A 64 -5.75 3.53 -7.41
C HIS A 64 -6.17 3.25 -8.86
N THR A 65 -5.84 4.16 -9.76
CA THR A 65 -6.12 4.00 -11.19
C THR A 65 -5.42 2.76 -11.76
N VAL A 66 -4.14 2.60 -11.45
CA VAL A 66 -3.36 1.43 -11.89
C VAL A 66 -3.97 0.14 -11.35
N ALA A 67 -4.32 0.12 -10.07
CA ALA A 67 -4.91 -1.05 -9.42
C ALA A 67 -6.24 -1.43 -10.06
N LYS A 68 -7.12 -0.45 -10.31
CA LYS A 68 -8.40 -0.70 -11.00
C LYS A 68 -8.18 -1.38 -12.34
N MET A 69 -7.27 -0.85 -13.13
CA MET A 69 -6.99 -1.39 -14.46
C MET A 69 -6.39 -2.81 -14.39
N LEU A 70 -5.50 -3.06 -13.43
CA LEU A 70 -4.92 -4.39 -13.24
C LEU A 70 -5.99 -5.40 -12.81
N PHE A 71 -6.87 -5.02 -11.90
CA PHE A 71 -7.96 -5.91 -11.45
C PHE A 71 -8.92 -6.22 -12.60
N GLU A 72 -9.26 -5.23 -13.42
CA GLU A 72 -10.09 -5.45 -14.61
C GLU A 72 -9.42 -6.40 -15.59
N GLN A 73 -8.12 -6.21 -15.86
CA GLN A 73 -7.36 -7.11 -16.72
C GLN A 73 -7.33 -8.53 -16.18
N TYR A 74 -7.14 -8.67 -14.88
CA TYR A 74 -7.13 -9.98 -14.23
C TYR A 74 -8.48 -10.69 -14.37
N GLU A 75 -9.57 -9.98 -14.13
CA GLU A 75 -10.92 -10.54 -14.24
C GLU A 75 -11.25 -11.00 -15.68
N THR A 76 -10.74 -10.28 -16.66
CA THR A 76 -10.94 -10.66 -18.07
C THR A 76 -9.93 -11.69 -18.58
N GLY A 77 -8.98 -12.10 -17.71
CA GLY A 77 -7.95 -13.06 -18.08
C GLY A 77 -6.87 -12.52 -18.99
N GLN A 78 -6.76 -11.19 -19.10
CA GLN A 78 -5.82 -10.54 -20.02
C GLN A 78 -4.85 -9.63 -19.27
N LEU A 79 -4.24 -10.15 -18.23
CA LEU A 79 -3.27 -9.38 -17.44
C LEU A 79 -2.06 -8.99 -18.27
N ASN A 80 -1.94 -7.70 -18.58
CA ASN A 80 -0.86 -7.16 -19.39
C ASN A 80 -0.50 -5.74 -18.86
N PRO A 81 0.41 -5.66 -17.87
CA PRO A 81 0.80 -4.37 -17.30
C PRO A 81 1.38 -3.40 -18.32
N ALA A 82 2.07 -3.90 -19.35
CA ALA A 82 2.67 -3.05 -20.37
C ALA A 82 1.62 -2.20 -21.10
N ARG A 83 0.41 -2.72 -21.29
CA ARG A 83 -0.67 -1.97 -21.92
C ARG A 83 -1.12 -0.77 -21.10
N LEU A 84 -0.98 -0.86 -19.78
CA LEU A 84 -1.38 0.24 -18.90
C LEU A 84 -0.55 1.49 -19.11
N LEU A 85 0.70 1.33 -19.51
CA LEU A 85 1.58 2.48 -19.76
C LEU A 85 1.04 3.38 -20.85
N ASN A 86 0.36 2.82 -21.83
CA ASN A 86 -0.22 3.58 -22.94
C ASN A 86 -1.41 4.44 -22.52
N TYR A 87 -2.03 4.14 -21.39
CA TYR A 87 -3.14 4.91 -20.85
C TYR A 87 -2.68 6.27 -20.32
N PHE A 88 -1.47 6.32 -19.77
CA PHE A 88 -0.95 7.54 -19.13
C PHE A 88 -0.29 8.42 -20.18
N THR A 89 -0.81 9.65 -20.30
CA THR A 89 -0.29 10.64 -21.26
C THR A 89 0.71 11.59 -20.60
N ASP A 90 0.66 11.72 -19.28
CA ASP A 90 1.62 12.52 -18.53
C ASP A 90 2.93 11.75 -18.38
N ASN A 91 4.04 12.40 -18.75
CA ASN A 91 5.35 11.76 -18.72
C ASN A 91 5.78 11.33 -17.31
N GLU A 92 5.48 12.14 -16.30
CA GLU A 92 5.87 11.83 -14.92
C GLU A 92 5.07 10.64 -14.37
N GLU A 93 3.76 10.61 -14.64
CA GLU A 93 2.92 9.47 -14.28
C GLU A 93 3.38 8.19 -14.98
N GLN A 94 3.65 8.28 -16.27
CA GLN A 94 4.11 7.15 -17.05
C GLN A 94 5.44 6.59 -16.53
N LYS A 95 6.37 7.48 -16.18
CA LYS A 95 7.65 7.08 -15.58
C LYS A 95 7.47 6.40 -14.23
N GLU A 96 6.58 6.94 -13.39
CA GLU A 96 6.30 6.37 -12.08
C GLU A 96 5.70 4.98 -12.20
N VAL A 97 4.71 4.81 -13.07
CA VAL A 97 4.08 3.51 -13.31
C VAL A 97 5.07 2.52 -13.91
N ALA A 98 5.88 2.94 -14.87
CA ALA A 98 6.92 2.11 -15.45
C ALA A 98 7.93 1.64 -14.38
N ALA A 99 8.32 2.54 -13.47
CA ALA A 99 9.22 2.21 -12.37
C ALA A 99 8.63 1.14 -11.46
N VAL A 100 7.32 1.21 -11.18
CA VAL A 100 6.62 0.20 -10.39
C VAL A 100 6.66 -1.17 -11.07
N PHE A 101 6.38 -1.21 -12.36
CA PHE A 101 6.34 -2.48 -13.10
C PHE A 101 7.72 -3.08 -13.35
N ASN A 102 8.76 -2.26 -13.41
CA ASN A 102 10.13 -2.71 -13.64
C ASN A 102 10.92 -2.93 -12.36
N ALA A 103 10.34 -2.60 -11.22
CA ALA A 103 11.00 -2.83 -9.94
C ALA A 103 11.17 -4.33 -9.68
N THR A 104 12.28 -4.69 -9.05
CA THR A 104 12.54 -6.07 -8.65
C THR A 104 12.38 -6.21 -7.14
N ILE A 105 11.98 -7.40 -6.73
CA ILE A 105 11.85 -7.71 -5.30
C ILE A 105 13.13 -8.44 -4.89
N PRO A 106 14.00 -7.80 -4.08
CA PRO A 106 15.33 -8.33 -3.79
C PRO A 106 15.30 -9.38 -2.68
N LEU A 107 14.49 -10.42 -2.85
CA LEU A 107 14.37 -11.52 -1.88
C LEU A 107 14.69 -12.83 -2.58
N GLU A 108 15.52 -13.62 -1.94
CA GLU A 108 16.04 -14.85 -2.55
C GLU A 108 15.22 -16.08 -2.28
N THR A 109 14.65 -16.19 -1.07
CA THR A 109 13.91 -17.39 -0.68
C THR A 109 12.40 -17.15 -0.71
N ASP A 110 11.66 -18.23 -0.92
CA ASP A 110 10.19 -18.19 -0.92
C ASP A 110 9.64 -17.80 0.46
N GLU A 111 10.32 -18.22 1.52
CA GLU A 111 9.91 -17.89 2.89
C GLU A 111 10.03 -16.39 3.15
N GLU A 112 11.13 -15.77 2.71
CA GLU A 112 11.31 -14.32 2.79
C GLU A 112 10.25 -13.58 2.00
N ARG A 113 9.94 -14.08 0.80
CA ARG A 113 8.90 -13.48 -0.05
C ARG A 113 7.53 -13.57 0.60
N LYS A 114 7.18 -14.73 1.16
CA LYS A 114 5.89 -14.92 1.86
C LYS A 114 5.75 -13.95 3.04
N LYS A 115 6.80 -13.84 3.84
CA LYS A 115 6.81 -12.94 4.98
C LYS A 115 6.67 -11.47 4.54
N ALA A 116 7.45 -11.08 3.53
CA ALA A 116 7.42 -9.71 3.02
C ALA A 116 6.06 -9.37 2.41
N LEU A 117 5.46 -10.30 1.66
CA LEU A 117 4.14 -10.08 1.08
C LEU A 117 3.07 -9.96 2.18
N LEU A 118 3.12 -10.80 3.19
CA LEU A 118 2.20 -10.71 4.32
C LEU A 118 2.33 -9.34 5.01
N ASP A 119 3.55 -8.86 5.23
CA ASP A 119 3.79 -7.55 5.83
C ASP A 119 3.18 -6.43 4.98
N VAL A 120 3.33 -6.49 3.66
CA VAL A 120 2.77 -5.48 2.76
C VAL A 120 1.24 -5.52 2.78
N VAL A 121 0.64 -6.71 2.74
CA VAL A 121 -0.82 -6.87 2.83
C VAL A 121 -1.34 -6.26 4.15
N CYS A 122 -0.71 -6.58 5.27
CA CYS A 122 -1.11 -6.07 6.57
C CYS A 122 -0.99 -4.55 6.65
N ARG A 123 0.10 -3.98 6.15
CA ARG A 123 0.29 -2.52 6.12
C ARG A 123 -0.76 -1.84 5.27
N MET A 124 -1.06 -2.36 4.09
CA MET A 124 -2.09 -1.79 3.23
C MET A 124 -3.47 -1.86 3.89
N LYS A 125 -3.78 -2.96 4.56
CA LYS A 125 -5.05 -3.07 5.30
C LYS A 125 -5.12 -2.06 6.44
N GLU A 126 -4.04 -1.89 7.20
CA GLU A 126 -3.97 -0.89 8.26
C GLU A 126 -4.22 0.52 7.73
N ASP A 127 -3.55 0.88 6.64
CA ASP A 127 -3.66 2.19 6.02
C ASP A 127 -5.07 2.44 5.49
N SER A 128 -5.62 1.44 4.81
CA SER A 128 -6.97 1.51 4.27
C SER A 128 -8.01 1.64 5.38
N ILE A 129 -7.88 0.87 6.45
CA ILE A 129 -8.77 0.94 7.61
C ILE A 129 -8.71 2.33 8.25
N ALA A 130 -7.52 2.87 8.46
CA ALA A 130 -7.34 4.20 9.02
C ALA A 130 -7.99 5.28 8.14
N HIS A 131 -7.78 5.18 6.84
CA HIS A 131 -8.36 6.11 5.88
C HIS A 131 -9.89 6.05 5.87
N ARG A 132 -10.45 4.85 5.82
CA ARG A 132 -11.89 4.64 5.84
C ARG A 132 -12.51 5.08 7.16
N THR A 133 -11.84 4.83 8.28
CA THR A 133 -12.31 5.26 9.61
C THR A 133 -12.45 6.79 9.65
N ALA A 134 -11.47 7.51 9.10
CA ALA A 134 -11.48 8.96 9.09
C ALA A 134 -12.60 9.54 8.22
N SER A 135 -13.02 8.82 7.17
CA SER A 135 -14.04 9.29 6.22
C SER A 135 -15.41 8.65 6.44
N LEU A 136 -15.55 7.78 7.45
CA LEU A 136 -16.80 7.05 7.69
C LEU A 136 -17.88 7.99 8.24
N GLU A 137 -19.01 8.02 7.55
CA GLU A 137 -20.20 8.74 8.03
C GLU A 137 -20.83 7.96 9.19
N PRO A 138 -21.28 8.64 10.28
CA PRO A 138 -21.85 7.96 11.43
C PRO A 138 -23.09 7.13 11.12
N THR A 139 -23.79 7.45 10.03
CA THR A 139 -25.02 6.76 9.63
C THR A 139 -24.78 5.63 8.64
N ASP A 140 -23.53 5.45 8.17
CA ASP A 140 -23.20 4.41 7.19
C ASP A 140 -22.96 3.07 7.90
N MET A 141 -24.04 2.33 8.12
CA MET A 141 -23.98 1.04 8.80
C MET A 141 -23.27 -0.02 7.97
N GLN A 142 -23.44 0.00 6.65
CA GLN A 142 -22.75 -0.95 5.75
C GLN A 142 -21.25 -0.70 5.73
N GLY A 143 -20.85 0.56 5.67
CA GLY A 143 -19.45 0.95 5.74
C GLY A 143 -18.81 0.52 7.06
N LEU A 144 -19.55 0.70 8.17
CA LEU A 144 -19.08 0.28 9.49
C LEU A 144 -18.87 -1.24 9.55
N MET A 145 -19.82 -2.01 9.02
CA MET A 145 -19.73 -3.48 9.02
C MET A 145 -18.54 -3.96 8.18
N LYS A 146 -18.34 -3.38 7.00
CA LYS A 146 -17.18 -3.70 6.15
C LYS A 146 -15.87 -3.36 6.86
N LEU A 147 -15.84 -2.23 7.56
CA LEU A 147 -14.67 -1.81 8.31
C LEU A 147 -14.34 -2.78 9.43
N MET A 148 -15.36 -3.21 10.18
CA MET A 148 -15.20 -4.19 11.25
C MET A 148 -14.68 -5.53 10.72
N GLN A 149 -15.20 -5.97 9.58
CA GLN A 149 -14.73 -7.19 8.92
C GLN A 149 -13.26 -7.06 8.50
N SER A 150 -12.89 -5.93 7.91
CA SER A 150 -11.50 -5.68 7.53
C SER A 150 -10.56 -5.68 8.73
N LYS A 151 -10.99 -5.09 9.84
CA LYS A 151 -10.21 -5.11 11.09
C LYS A 151 -10.01 -6.52 11.60
N LYS A 152 -11.04 -7.34 11.56
CA LYS A 152 -10.96 -8.73 12.01
C LYS A 152 -10.02 -9.54 11.12
N GLU A 153 -10.12 -9.38 9.79
CA GLU A 153 -9.22 -10.04 8.86
C GLU A 153 -7.76 -9.66 9.14
N LEU A 154 -7.52 -8.38 9.40
CA LEU A 154 -6.16 -7.91 9.72
C LEU A 154 -5.64 -8.55 11.00
N GLU A 155 -6.45 -8.59 12.05
CA GLU A 155 -6.08 -9.24 13.31
C GLU A 155 -5.78 -10.72 13.10
N ASP A 156 -6.61 -11.41 12.33
CA ASP A 156 -6.45 -12.83 12.05
C ASP A 156 -5.20 -13.12 11.22
N LEU A 157 -4.88 -12.24 10.25
CA LEU A 157 -3.64 -12.34 9.48
C LEU A 157 -2.41 -12.15 10.37
N LYS A 158 -2.44 -11.16 11.26
CA LYS A 158 -1.34 -10.89 12.19
C LYS A 158 -1.16 -12.00 13.21
N ALA A 159 -2.26 -12.59 13.66
CA ALA A 159 -2.25 -13.66 14.66
C ALA A 159 -1.95 -15.04 14.06
N GLY A 160 -1.83 -15.15 12.76
CA GLY A 160 -1.60 -16.42 12.08
C GLY A 160 -2.83 -17.31 11.99
N LYS A 161 -4.04 -16.78 12.24
CA LYS A 161 -5.29 -17.50 12.07
C LYS A 161 -5.73 -17.57 10.61
N LEU A 162 -5.39 -16.56 9.83
CA LEU A 162 -5.53 -16.57 8.37
C LEU A 162 -4.15 -16.62 7.77
N HIS A 163 -4.00 -17.43 6.73
CA HIS A 163 -2.74 -17.58 6.01
C HIS A 163 -2.93 -17.25 4.54
N LEU A 164 -1.92 -16.62 3.97
CA LEU A 164 -1.85 -16.45 2.53
C LEU A 164 -1.36 -17.76 1.91
N HIS A 165 -2.17 -18.34 1.04
CA HIS A 165 -1.80 -19.55 0.29
C HIS A 165 -0.99 -19.14 -0.93
N ILE A 166 0.33 -19.06 -0.76
CA ILE A 166 1.25 -18.52 -1.75
C ILE A 166 2.14 -19.62 -2.28
N SER A 167 2.21 -19.71 -3.60
CA SER A 167 3.14 -20.57 -4.30
C SER A 167 3.86 -19.75 -5.36
N PHE A 168 5.16 -19.62 -5.22
CA PHE A 168 6.01 -18.97 -6.22
C PHE A 168 6.49 -20.03 -7.20
N LYS A 169 5.87 -20.06 -8.36
CA LYS A 169 6.26 -20.96 -9.44
C LYS A 169 6.94 -20.22 -10.57
#